data_8e1a68b343c9398a3374001cc832404d
#
_entry.id   8e1a68b343c9398a3374001cc832404d
#
_cell.length_a   1.000
_cell.length_b   1.000
_cell.length_c   1.000
_cell.angle_alpha   90.00
_cell.angle_beta   90.00
_cell.angle_gamma   90.00
#
_symmetry.space_group_name_H-M   'P 1'
#
loop_
_entity.id
_entity.type
_entity.pdbx_description
1 polymer ?
#
loop_
_entity_poly.entity_id
_entity_poly.type
_entity_poly.pdbx_seq_one_letter_code
_entity_poly.pdbx_strand_id
1 'polypeptide(L)'
;HLHHLAGKAVAFAEMLAFGKEYAEQVVRNAKALGQALYERGFNVLGEKKGFTESHVLIIDITKYGDGRTIEKKLEQANIILNRNLLPYDLKFGRHFEAPGGIRCGLSECTRLGMKESDMIHIAEFMERIVIKNEDPEEVKKDVIEFRKNFRKVHYAFDSARDAYEYLRIR
;
A
#
# COMPACT_ATOMS: atom_id res chain seq x y z
N HIS A 1 -14.49 -19.66 13.56
CA HIS A 1 -15.85 -19.63 13.01
C HIS A 1 -15.91 -20.43 11.70
N LEU A 2 -16.88 -21.37 11.59
CA LEU A 2 -16.96 -22.32 10.47
C LEU A 2 -17.08 -21.63 9.09
N HIS A 3 -17.79 -20.52 9.01
CA HIS A 3 -17.92 -19.74 7.76
C HIS A 3 -16.58 -19.17 7.26
N HIS A 4 -15.62 -18.91 8.15
CA HIS A 4 -14.28 -18.50 7.75
C HIS A 4 -13.45 -19.64 7.16
N LEU A 5 -13.77 -20.91 7.45
CA LEU A 5 -13.04 -22.05 6.89
C LEU A 5 -13.20 -22.14 5.38
N ALA A 6 -14.42 -21.89 4.87
CA ALA A 6 -14.69 -21.86 3.44
C ALA A 6 -13.85 -20.76 2.73
N GLY A 7 -13.84 -19.54 3.30
CA GLY A 7 -13.03 -18.44 2.77
C GLY A 7 -11.52 -18.72 2.82
N LYS A 8 -11.04 -19.37 3.89
CA LYS A 8 -9.63 -19.80 3.99
C LYS A 8 -9.26 -20.83 2.94
N ALA A 9 -10.14 -21.79 2.66
CA ALA A 9 -9.90 -22.79 1.62
C ALA A 9 -9.73 -22.13 0.24
N VAL A 10 -10.60 -21.17 -0.10
CA VAL A 10 -10.48 -20.38 -1.34
C VAL A 10 -9.16 -19.59 -1.35
N ALA A 11 -8.84 -18.89 -0.27
CA ALA A 11 -7.61 -18.11 -0.18
C ALA A 11 -6.35 -18.97 -0.32
N PHE A 12 -6.33 -20.19 0.24
CA PHE A 12 -5.20 -21.12 0.06
C PHE A 12 -5.11 -21.63 -1.37
N ALA A 13 -6.24 -21.94 -2.02
CA ALA A 13 -6.25 -22.30 -3.44
C ALA A 13 -5.68 -21.19 -4.31
N GLU A 14 -6.09 -19.94 -4.06
CA GLU A 14 -5.58 -18.77 -4.77
C GLU A 14 -4.07 -18.58 -4.54
N MET A 15 -3.59 -18.75 -3.33
CA MET A 15 -2.15 -18.64 -3.05
C MET A 15 -1.34 -19.76 -3.69
N LEU A 16 -1.88 -20.98 -3.78
CA LEU A 16 -1.24 -22.07 -4.51
C LEU A 16 -1.20 -21.81 -6.03
N ALA A 17 -2.25 -21.24 -6.59
CA ALA A 17 -2.36 -20.99 -8.02
C ALA A 17 -1.61 -19.71 -8.47
N PHE A 18 -1.78 -18.61 -7.74
CA PHE A 18 -1.37 -17.26 -8.16
C PHE A 18 -0.34 -16.61 -7.21
N GLY A 19 -0.06 -17.21 -6.06
CA GLY A 19 0.69 -16.55 -4.98
C GLY A 19 2.09 -16.09 -5.38
N LYS A 20 2.79 -16.86 -6.23
CA LYS A 20 4.12 -16.47 -6.72
C LYS A 20 4.06 -15.17 -7.54
N GLU A 21 3.21 -15.15 -8.56
CA GLU A 21 3.05 -13.98 -9.43
C GLU A 21 2.55 -12.75 -8.64
N TYR A 22 1.58 -12.99 -7.75
CA TYR A 22 1.07 -11.94 -6.87
C TYR A 22 2.17 -11.34 -5.98
N ALA A 23 2.95 -12.17 -5.30
CA ALA A 23 4.02 -11.72 -4.42
C ALA A 23 5.11 -10.94 -5.18
N GLU A 24 5.51 -11.42 -6.35
CA GLU A 24 6.46 -10.73 -7.21
C GLU A 24 5.95 -9.36 -7.65
N GLN A 25 4.67 -9.26 -8.02
CA GLN A 25 4.07 -7.98 -8.40
C GLN A 25 3.96 -7.03 -7.20
N VAL A 26 3.62 -7.53 -6.02
CA VAL A 26 3.58 -6.72 -4.79
C VAL A 26 4.93 -6.07 -4.53
N VAL A 27 6.03 -6.82 -4.64
CA VAL A 27 7.38 -6.28 -4.43
C VAL A 27 7.76 -5.27 -5.52
N ARG A 28 7.43 -5.54 -6.79
CA ARG A 28 7.66 -4.59 -7.89
C ARG A 28 6.92 -3.27 -7.66
N ASN A 29 5.64 -3.33 -7.30
CA ASN A 29 4.84 -2.15 -6.99
C ASN A 29 5.42 -1.38 -5.79
N ALA A 30 5.85 -2.09 -4.74
CA ALA A 30 6.44 -1.45 -3.57
C ALA A 30 7.75 -0.72 -3.94
N LYS A 31 8.61 -1.34 -4.71
CA LYS A 31 9.84 -0.68 -5.21
C LYS A 31 9.52 0.53 -6.08
N ALA A 32 8.56 0.41 -7.00
CA ALA A 32 8.15 1.50 -7.88
C ALA A 32 7.56 2.69 -7.09
N LEU A 33 6.71 2.43 -6.10
CA LEU A 33 6.20 3.48 -5.22
C LEU A 33 7.33 4.12 -4.41
N GLY A 34 8.24 3.32 -3.85
CA GLY A 34 9.41 3.80 -3.10
C GLY A 34 10.26 4.75 -3.95
N GLN A 35 10.57 4.37 -5.17
CA GLN A 35 11.33 5.19 -6.12
C GLN A 35 10.59 6.48 -6.48
N ALA A 36 9.29 6.37 -6.83
CA ALA A 36 8.49 7.52 -7.22
C ALA A 36 8.32 8.54 -6.08
N LEU A 37 8.20 8.09 -4.83
CA LEU A 37 8.16 8.95 -3.65
C LEU A 37 9.52 9.60 -3.39
N TYR A 38 10.61 8.84 -3.49
CA TYR A 38 11.97 9.36 -3.31
C TYR A 38 12.29 10.47 -4.31
N GLU A 39 11.98 10.27 -5.59
CA GLU A 39 12.15 11.27 -6.65
C GLU A 39 11.34 12.56 -6.40
N ARG A 40 10.24 12.47 -5.68
CA ARG A 40 9.41 13.62 -5.25
C ARG A 40 9.87 14.26 -3.94
N GLY A 41 10.97 13.79 -3.36
CA GLY A 41 11.58 14.40 -2.18
C GLY A 41 11.09 13.84 -0.84
N PHE A 42 10.40 12.71 -0.83
CA PHE A 42 10.13 11.98 0.41
C PHE A 42 11.39 11.23 0.90
N ASN A 43 11.54 11.15 2.20
CA ASN A 43 12.57 10.33 2.82
C ASN A 43 12.05 8.90 3.02
N VAL A 44 12.17 8.07 1.97
CA VAL A 44 11.78 6.65 2.03
C VAL A 44 12.92 5.83 2.61
N LEU A 45 12.66 5.07 3.67
CA LEU A 45 13.70 4.27 4.31
C LEU A 45 14.17 3.13 3.40
N GLY A 46 15.45 2.81 3.49
CA GLY A 46 16.05 1.70 2.75
C GLY A 46 16.42 2.02 1.29
N GLU A 47 16.48 3.27 0.89
CA GLU A 47 16.83 3.72 -0.48
C GLU A 47 18.07 2.98 -1.02
N LYS A 48 19.19 2.96 -0.27
CA LYS A 48 20.44 2.28 -0.69
C LYS A 48 20.31 0.76 -0.87
N LYS A 49 19.19 0.16 -0.41
CA LYS A 49 18.89 -1.27 -0.51
C LYS A 49 17.73 -1.54 -1.49
N GLY A 50 17.32 -0.54 -2.30
CA GLY A 50 16.18 -0.64 -3.21
C GLY A 50 14.84 -0.60 -2.47
N PHE A 51 14.77 0.14 -1.37
CA PHE A 51 13.61 0.43 -0.52
C PHE A 51 13.07 -0.77 0.26
N THR A 52 12.71 -1.86 -0.40
CA THR A 52 12.08 -3.01 0.25
C THR A 52 12.19 -4.28 -0.60
N GLU A 53 12.17 -5.43 0.05
CA GLU A 53 11.96 -6.76 -0.56
C GLU A 53 10.63 -7.37 -0.12
N SER A 54 9.68 -6.53 0.35
CA SER A 54 8.37 -6.95 0.82
C SER A 54 7.25 -6.05 0.28
N HIS A 55 6.07 -6.16 0.86
CA HIS A 55 4.91 -5.33 0.52
C HIS A 55 4.89 -3.96 1.21
N VAL A 56 5.84 -3.67 2.10
CA VAL A 56 5.80 -2.50 3.01
C VAL A 56 6.86 -1.49 2.64
N LEU A 57 6.47 -0.21 2.65
CA LEU A 57 7.35 0.95 2.66
C LEU A 57 7.19 1.73 3.96
N ILE A 58 8.29 2.21 4.50
CA ILE A 58 8.34 3.15 5.63
C ILE A 58 8.88 4.47 5.13
N ILE A 59 8.17 5.54 5.42
CA ILE A 59 8.51 6.88 4.97
C ILE A 59 8.68 7.76 6.21
N ASP A 60 9.82 8.38 6.36
CA ASP A 60 10.08 9.41 7.36
C ASP A 60 9.45 10.72 6.90
N ILE A 61 8.46 11.20 7.65
CA ILE A 61 7.73 12.44 7.33
C ILE A 61 8.02 13.54 8.37
N THR A 62 9.04 13.38 9.19
CA THR A 62 9.37 14.34 10.26
C THR A 62 9.60 15.77 9.77
N LYS A 63 10.01 15.93 8.52
CA LYS A 63 10.14 17.22 7.84
C LYS A 63 8.80 17.93 7.62
N TYR A 64 7.70 17.17 7.54
CA TYR A 64 6.37 17.68 7.17
C TYR A 64 5.37 17.66 8.34
N GLY A 65 5.75 17.02 9.45
CA GLY A 65 4.93 16.90 10.64
C GLY A 65 5.11 15.58 11.36
N ASP A 66 4.10 15.16 12.09
CA ASP A 66 4.03 13.84 12.73
C ASP A 66 3.13 12.87 11.94
N GLY A 67 3.34 11.56 12.16
CA GLY A 67 2.63 10.53 11.45
C GLY A 67 1.11 10.56 11.63
N ARG A 68 0.62 10.99 12.79
CA ARG A 68 -0.83 11.09 13.05
C ARG A 68 -1.48 12.18 12.21
N THR A 69 -0.82 13.33 12.11
CA THR A 69 -1.33 14.46 11.32
C THR A 69 -1.34 14.10 9.83
N ILE A 70 -0.25 13.52 9.33
CA ILE A 70 -0.13 13.13 7.91
C ILE A 70 -1.08 11.99 7.56
N GLU A 71 -1.20 10.95 8.41
CA GLU A 71 -2.16 9.86 8.25
C GLU A 71 -3.59 10.41 8.04
N LYS A 72 -4.02 11.33 8.90
CA LYS A 72 -5.37 11.92 8.82
C LYS A 72 -5.58 12.77 7.56
N LYS A 73 -4.58 13.55 7.14
CA LYS A 73 -4.67 14.33 5.89
C LYS A 73 -4.81 13.42 4.67
N LEU A 74 -4.05 12.33 4.62
CA LEU A 74 -4.13 11.36 3.53
C LEU A 74 -5.46 10.59 3.56
N GLU A 75 -5.95 10.22 4.74
CA GLU A 75 -7.26 9.57 4.92
C GLU A 75 -8.41 10.44 4.39
N GLN A 76 -8.38 11.76 4.62
CA GLN A 76 -9.35 12.70 4.07
C GLN A 76 -9.42 12.67 2.55
N ALA A 77 -8.31 12.38 1.88
CA ALA A 77 -8.23 12.17 0.44
C ALA A 77 -8.47 10.73 -0.01
N ASN A 78 -8.98 9.85 0.84
CA ASN A 78 -9.16 8.41 0.57
C ASN A 78 -7.85 7.64 0.30
N ILE A 79 -6.72 8.13 0.78
CA ILE A 79 -5.44 7.43 0.76
C ILE A 79 -5.21 6.81 2.14
N ILE A 80 -5.59 5.54 2.26
CA ILE A 80 -5.59 4.83 3.54
C ILE A 80 -4.23 4.17 3.77
N LEU A 81 -3.56 4.60 4.81
CA LEU A 81 -2.31 4.04 5.31
C LEU A 81 -2.27 4.18 6.83
N ASN A 82 -1.19 3.81 7.47
CA ASN A 82 -1.08 4.01 8.92
C ASN A 82 0.23 4.69 9.29
N ARG A 83 0.18 5.43 10.42
CA ARG A 83 1.38 5.95 11.07
C ARG A 83 2.25 4.82 11.60
N ASN A 84 3.55 5.04 11.66
CA ASN A 84 4.52 4.03 12.10
C ASN A 84 5.71 4.67 12.81
N LEU A 85 6.15 4.04 13.91
CA LEU A 85 7.39 4.44 14.57
C LEU A 85 8.59 4.20 13.63
N LEU A 86 9.46 5.20 13.57
CA LEU A 86 10.78 5.06 12.96
C LEU A 86 11.76 4.39 13.93
N PRO A 87 12.82 3.75 13.44
CA PRO A 87 13.79 3.06 14.31
C PRO A 87 14.45 3.94 15.38
N TYR A 88 14.43 5.25 15.17
CA TYR A 88 15.05 6.24 16.06
C TYR A 88 14.04 7.13 16.81
N ASP A 89 12.74 6.98 16.60
CA ASP A 89 11.72 7.85 17.19
C ASP A 89 11.79 7.91 18.71
N LEU A 90 11.96 6.77 19.38
CA LEU A 90 12.04 6.73 20.84
C LEU A 90 13.22 7.53 21.38
N LYS A 91 14.34 7.61 20.65
CA LYS A 91 15.50 8.43 21.03
C LYS A 91 15.21 9.93 20.96
N PHE A 92 14.25 10.33 20.14
CA PHE A 92 13.79 11.71 19.98
C PHE A 92 12.49 12.00 20.75
N GLY A 93 12.08 11.11 21.67
CA GLY A 93 10.89 11.30 22.50
C GLY A 93 9.56 11.14 21.74
N ARG A 94 9.58 10.56 20.54
CA ARG A 94 8.34 10.28 19.80
C ARG A 94 7.76 8.94 20.21
N HIS A 95 6.44 8.87 20.28
CA HIS A 95 5.68 7.68 20.67
C HIS A 95 4.70 7.29 19.56
N PHE A 96 4.04 6.14 19.70
CA PHE A 96 3.14 5.58 18.67
C PHE A 96 1.93 6.48 18.36
N GLU A 97 1.56 7.40 19.24
CA GLU A 97 0.48 8.36 18.98
C GLU A 97 0.85 9.43 17.97
N ALA A 98 2.12 9.89 18.00
CA ALA A 98 2.67 10.89 17.10
C ALA A 98 4.08 10.47 16.61
N PRO A 99 4.19 9.36 15.88
CA PRO A 99 5.47 8.86 15.37
C PRO A 99 6.00 9.74 14.24
N GLY A 100 7.28 9.60 13.90
CA GLY A 100 7.92 10.33 12.82
C GLY A 100 7.65 9.76 11.43
N GLY A 101 7.01 8.61 11.32
CA GLY A 101 6.83 7.91 10.04
C GLY A 101 5.39 7.53 9.72
N ILE A 102 5.19 7.19 8.45
CA ILE A 102 4.01 6.51 7.92
C ILE A 102 4.42 5.21 7.24
N ARG A 103 3.48 4.26 7.14
CA ARG A 103 3.67 2.95 6.52
C ARG A 103 2.64 2.72 5.43
N CYS A 104 3.12 2.39 4.24
CA CYS A 104 2.30 1.99 3.10
C CYS A 104 2.42 0.49 2.86
N GLY A 105 1.30 -0.18 2.61
CA GLY A 105 1.24 -1.57 2.19
C GLY A 105 0.68 -1.70 0.77
N LEU A 106 1.33 -2.47 -0.10
CA LEU A 106 0.98 -2.56 -1.54
C LEU A 106 0.16 -3.79 -1.91
N SER A 107 -0.18 -4.63 -0.93
CA SER A 107 -0.90 -5.87 -1.19
C SER A 107 -2.28 -5.63 -1.81
N GLU A 108 -3.07 -4.71 -1.25
CA GLU A 108 -4.42 -4.43 -1.76
C GLU A 108 -4.39 -3.76 -3.14
N CYS A 109 -3.57 -2.74 -3.33
CA CYS A 109 -3.42 -2.08 -4.63
C CYS A 109 -3.06 -3.09 -5.73
N THR A 110 -2.13 -4.01 -5.45
CA THR A 110 -1.75 -5.08 -6.37
C THR A 110 -2.90 -6.05 -6.61
N ARG A 111 -3.64 -6.42 -5.55
CA ARG A 111 -4.81 -7.31 -5.65
C ARG A 111 -5.92 -6.72 -6.52
N LEU A 112 -5.99 -5.40 -6.60
CA LEU A 112 -6.92 -4.65 -7.46
C LEU A 112 -6.38 -4.39 -8.87
N GLY A 113 -5.22 -4.94 -9.20
CA GLY A 113 -4.65 -4.92 -10.54
C GLY A 113 -3.71 -3.77 -10.84
N MET A 114 -3.38 -2.92 -9.87
CA MET A 114 -2.41 -1.85 -10.06
C MET A 114 -1.01 -2.40 -10.35
N LYS A 115 -0.27 -1.70 -11.19
CA LYS A 115 1.07 -2.00 -11.65
C LYS A 115 2.04 -0.85 -11.33
N GLU A 116 3.29 -1.00 -11.71
CA GLU A 116 4.36 -0.04 -11.44
C GLU A 116 4.04 1.38 -11.93
N SER A 117 3.41 1.51 -13.11
CA SER A 117 2.99 2.81 -13.66
C SER A 117 1.96 3.52 -12.79
N ASP A 118 1.10 2.76 -12.12
CA ASP A 118 0.04 3.32 -11.27
C ASP A 118 0.60 3.89 -9.96
N MET A 119 1.75 3.39 -9.53
CA MET A 119 2.46 3.85 -8.34
C MET A 119 2.94 5.30 -8.48
N ILE A 120 3.19 5.76 -9.70
CA ILE A 120 3.56 7.15 -10.01
C ILE A 120 2.42 8.10 -9.63
N HIS A 121 1.17 7.74 -9.94
CA HIS A 121 -0.01 8.52 -9.59
C HIS A 121 -0.26 8.54 -8.07
N ILE A 122 -0.07 7.39 -7.40
CA ILE A 122 -0.18 7.35 -5.93
C ILE A 122 0.85 8.26 -5.28
N ALA A 123 2.11 8.24 -5.76
CA ALA A 123 3.17 9.11 -5.26
C ALA A 123 2.85 10.59 -5.51
N GLU A 124 2.27 10.93 -6.66
CA GLU A 124 1.82 12.28 -6.99
C GLU A 124 0.73 12.77 -6.03
N PHE A 125 -0.30 11.96 -5.76
CA PHE A 125 -1.35 12.32 -4.81
C PHE A 125 -0.80 12.55 -3.40
N MET A 126 0.13 11.71 -2.96
CA MET A 126 0.81 11.88 -1.68
C MET A 126 1.66 13.16 -1.65
N GLU A 127 2.40 13.47 -2.71
CA GLU A 127 3.18 14.70 -2.85
C GLU A 127 2.30 15.95 -2.73
N ARG A 128 1.18 15.98 -3.43
CA ARG A 128 0.23 17.10 -3.42
C ARG A 128 -0.24 17.42 -2.00
N ILE A 129 -0.58 16.39 -1.23
CA ILE A 129 -1.10 16.55 0.13
C ILE A 129 0.02 16.87 1.13
N VAL A 130 1.12 16.12 1.10
CA VAL A 130 2.14 16.16 2.16
C VAL A 130 3.17 17.26 1.91
N ILE A 131 3.61 17.43 0.67
CA ILE A 131 4.69 18.37 0.32
C ILE A 131 4.12 19.71 -0.15
N LYS A 132 3.15 19.67 -1.08
CA LYS A 132 2.54 20.89 -1.64
C LYS A 132 1.44 21.46 -0.75
N ASN A 133 0.99 20.70 0.26
CA ASN A 133 -0.06 21.07 1.21
C ASN A 133 -1.36 21.52 0.52
N GLU A 134 -1.72 20.85 -0.58
CA GLU A 134 -3.01 21.02 -1.24
C GLU A 134 -4.16 20.53 -0.34
N ASP A 135 -5.36 21.07 -0.57
CA ASP A 135 -6.55 20.64 0.16
C ASP A 135 -6.83 19.15 -0.13
N PRO A 136 -6.87 18.28 0.89
CA PRO A 136 -7.18 16.86 0.71
C PRO A 136 -8.52 16.60 0.01
N GLU A 137 -9.53 17.44 0.19
CA GLU A 137 -10.83 17.28 -0.48
C GLU A 137 -10.75 17.54 -2.00
N GLU A 138 -9.85 18.37 -2.47
CA GLU A 138 -9.62 18.55 -3.90
C GLU A 138 -8.86 17.35 -4.50
N VAL A 139 -7.80 16.86 -3.81
CA VAL A 139 -7.05 15.70 -4.25
C VAL A 139 -7.92 14.43 -4.23
N LYS A 140 -8.85 14.32 -3.31
CA LYS A 140 -9.81 13.22 -3.20
C LYS A 140 -10.62 13.00 -4.48
N LYS A 141 -10.97 14.05 -5.20
CA LYS A 141 -11.71 13.96 -6.47
C LYS A 141 -10.90 13.17 -7.50
N ASP A 142 -9.62 13.45 -7.60
CA ASP A 142 -8.71 12.78 -8.52
C ASP A 142 -8.43 11.33 -8.08
N VAL A 143 -8.29 11.08 -6.78
CA VAL A 143 -8.14 9.74 -6.21
C VAL A 143 -9.38 8.88 -6.50
N ILE A 144 -10.59 9.43 -6.35
CA ILE A 144 -11.83 8.74 -6.67
C ILE A 144 -11.90 8.41 -8.17
N GLU A 145 -11.54 9.34 -9.03
CA GLU A 145 -11.56 9.10 -10.48
C GLU A 145 -10.55 8.03 -10.88
N PHE A 146 -9.31 8.16 -10.42
CA PHE A 146 -8.25 7.17 -10.63
C PHE A 146 -8.69 5.76 -10.18
N ARG A 147 -9.30 5.66 -8.99
CA ARG A 147 -9.73 4.40 -8.39
C ARG A 147 -10.82 3.67 -9.18
N LYS A 148 -11.60 4.36 -10.02
CA LYS A 148 -12.64 3.74 -10.87
C LYS A 148 -12.08 2.70 -11.83
N ASN A 149 -10.82 2.81 -12.21
CA ASN A 149 -10.14 1.87 -13.12
C ASN A 149 -9.79 0.52 -12.45
N PHE A 150 -9.85 0.44 -11.11
CA PHE A 150 -9.35 -0.71 -10.33
C PHE A 150 -10.48 -1.32 -9.49
N ARG A 151 -11.44 -1.96 -10.13
CA ARG A 151 -12.62 -2.54 -9.47
C ARG A 151 -12.62 -4.07 -9.46
N LYS A 152 -11.82 -4.70 -10.32
CA LYS A 152 -11.74 -6.16 -10.41
C LYS A 152 -10.65 -6.66 -9.44
N VAL A 153 -10.95 -7.76 -8.74
CA VAL A 153 -9.96 -8.50 -7.96
C VAL A 153 -9.15 -9.36 -8.93
N HIS A 154 -7.83 -9.27 -8.83
CA HIS A 154 -6.85 -10.05 -9.59
C HIS A 154 -6.23 -11.14 -8.71
N TYR A 155 -5.53 -12.09 -9.33
CA TYR A 155 -4.91 -13.23 -8.63
C TYR A 155 -5.94 -14.04 -7.84
N ALA A 156 -7.14 -14.17 -8.39
CA ALA A 156 -8.29 -14.84 -7.80
C ALA A 156 -8.95 -15.74 -8.83
N PHE A 157 -9.64 -16.78 -8.38
CA PHE A 157 -10.56 -17.53 -9.21
C PHE A 157 -11.82 -16.70 -9.48
N ASP A 158 -12.47 -16.94 -10.63
CA ASP A 158 -13.71 -16.23 -10.96
C ASP A 158 -14.90 -16.67 -10.07
N SER A 159 -14.82 -17.89 -9.49
CA SER A 159 -15.80 -18.37 -8.53
C SER A 159 -15.16 -19.22 -7.41
N ALA A 160 -15.85 -19.33 -6.29
CA ALA A 160 -15.48 -20.24 -5.22
C ALA A 160 -15.46 -21.72 -5.69
N ARG A 161 -16.32 -22.08 -6.64
CA ARG A 161 -16.36 -23.42 -7.22
C ARG A 161 -15.05 -23.78 -7.91
N ASP A 162 -14.51 -22.88 -8.71
CA ASP A 162 -13.25 -23.09 -9.42
C ASP A 162 -12.09 -23.31 -8.45
N ALA A 163 -12.08 -22.59 -7.33
CA ALA A 163 -11.11 -22.78 -6.27
C ALA A 163 -11.21 -24.17 -5.63
N TYR A 164 -12.42 -24.67 -5.37
CA TYR A 164 -12.61 -26.01 -4.81
C TYR A 164 -12.28 -27.12 -5.82
N GLU A 165 -12.59 -26.94 -7.08
CA GLU A 165 -12.21 -27.88 -8.14
C GLU A 165 -10.68 -27.95 -8.29
N TYR A 166 -9.99 -26.82 -8.23
CA TYR A 166 -8.52 -26.75 -8.24
C TYR A 166 -7.88 -27.54 -7.10
N LEU A 167 -8.45 -27.51 -5.89
CA LEU A 167 -7.97 -28.27 -4.75
C LEU A 167 -8.21 -29.78 -4.87
N ARG A 168 -9.28 -30.20 -5.57
CA ARG A 168 -9.60 -31.62 -5.77
C ARG A 168 -8.63 -32.34 -6.70
N ILE A 169 -7.99 -31.64 -7.61
CA ILE A 169 -7.09 -32.20 -8.61
C ILE A 169 -5.70 -32.47 -8.03
N ARG A 170 -5.44 -32.04 -6.82
CA ARG A 170 -4.17 -32.21 -6.11
C ARG A 170 -4.29 -33.10 -4.87
#